data_6b5bf4d4c312fdf2fe0f97477c275bc7
#
_entry.id   6b5bf4d4c312fdf2fe0f97477c275bc7
#
_cell.length_a   1.000
_cell.length_b   1.000
_cell.length_c   1.000
_cell.angle_alpha   90.00
_cell.angle_beta   90.00
_cell.angle_gamma   90.00
#
_symmetry.space_group_name_H-M   'P 1'
#
loop_
_entity.id
_entity.type
_entity.pdbx_description
1 polymer ?
#
loop_
_entity_poly.entity_id
_entity_poly.type
_entity_poly.pdbx_seq_one_letter_code
_entity_poly.pdbx_strand_id
1 'polypeptide(L)'
;MHFYGTIGPACADAATLRSLKAAGMTGIRMNLSHGGLAQHTDWLDLIREAGIPELLIDLQGPELRIGGLAQPLTLKAGGTLRLGQGGVPCPAPLVAAARLGHQLLLDDGRLLVQVTAAGPDALDCTVLRGGLLESRKSVAVPGLTVDMPTLTADDLENLQMAAACGVTGVMLPFVRGKQDILALRQALAEAGAPHIRIFAKIENLAGVQALPEFLPLVDEVVIARGDLGNAMPLWALPRCQKQLSAACRAAGVPFMVVTQMLDSMQTRAVPTRAEVSDIYNAVLDGAASLMLTGETAAGQYPVQAMEVLVRTARTAL
;
A
#
# COMPACT_ATOMS: atom_id res chain seq x y z
N MET A 1 6.65 16.36 -12.34
CA MET A 1 5.83 15.72 -11.29
C MET A 1 4.89 14.73 -11.93
N HIS A 2 4.75 13.52 -11.36
CA HIS A 2 3.87 12.47 -11.86
C HIS A 2 2.61 12.37 -10.98
N PHE A 3 1.50 12.02 -11.61
CA PHE A 3 0.21 11.81 -10.95
C PHE A 3 -0.32 10.44 -11.32
N TYR A 4 -0.47 9.60 -10.31
CA TYR A 4 -0.94 8.23 -10.50
C TYR A 4 -2.36 8.07 -9.96
N GLY A 5 -3.18 7.32 -10.71
CA GLY A 5 -4.43 6.75 -10.22
C GLY A 5 -4.27 5.26 -9.97
N THR A 6 -5.19 4.65 -9.27
CA THR A 6 -5.31 3.19 -9.16
C THR A 6 -6.50 2.73 -10.00
N ILE A 7 -6.30 1.72 -10.86
CA ILE A 7 -7.40 1.10 -11.59
C ILE A 7 -8.26 0.26 -10.65
N GLY A 8 -9.55 0.29 -10.87
CA GLY A 8 -10.54 -0.48 -10.15
C GLY A 8 -11.93 -0.27 -10.73
N PRO A 9 -12.97 -0.86 -10.14
CA PRO A 9 -14.33 -0.85 -10.71
C PRO A 9 -14.87 0.52 -11.09
N ALA A 10 -14.45 1.59 -10.39
CA ALA A 10 -14.93 2.95 -10.66
C ALA A 10 -14.33 3.60 -11.92
N CYS A 11 -13.25 3.03 -12.47
CA CYS A 11 -12.57 3.61 -13.64
C CYS A 11 -12.13 2.56 -14.68
N ALA A 12 -12.57 1.29 -14.54
CA ALA A 12 -12.22 0.22 -15.47
C ALA A 12 -13.04 0.29 -16.77
N ASP A 13 -13.02 1.44 -17.44
CA ASP A 13 -13.53 1.66 -18.79
C ASP A 13 -12.68 2.70 -19.53
N ALA A 14 -12.60 2.56 -20.86
CA ALA A 14 -11.71 3.39 -21.67
C ALA A 14 -12.07 4.89 -21.66
N ALA A 15 -13.35 5.25 -21.49
CA ALA A 15 -13.78 6.64 -21.46
C ALA A 15 -13.33 7.34 -20.18
N THR A 16 -13.53 6.68 -19.03
CA THR A 16 -13.09 7.18 -17.72
C THR A 16 -11.55 7.25 -17.65
N LEU A 17 -10.83 6.23 -18.16
CA LEU A 17 -9.36 6.26 -18.21
C LEU A 17 -8.83 7.41 -19.08
N ARG A 18 -9.44 7.67 -20.24
CA ARG A 18 -9.10 8.85 -21.07
C ARG A 18 -9.41 10.16 -20.37
N SER A 19 -10.51 10.22 -19.60
CA SER A 19 -10.87 11.41 -18.82
C SER A 19 -9.87 11.66 -17.67
N LEU A 20 -9.44 10.60 -16.96
CA LEU A 20 -8.38 10.69 -15.95
C LEU A 20 -7.06 11.20 -16.54
N LYS A 21 -6.67 10.68 -17.72
CA LYS A 21 -5.50 11.17 -18.46
C LYS A 21 -5.64 12.65 -18.85
N ALA A 22 -6.81 13.07 -19.33
CA ALA A 22 -7.08 14.46 -19.67
C ALA A 22 -7.06 15.38 -18.43
N ALA A 23 -7.47 14.87 -17.26
CA ALA A 23 -7.36 15.54 -15.97
C ALA A 23 -5.92 15.73 -15.50
N GLY A 24 -4.95 15.07 -16.14
CA GLY A 24 -3.52 15.19 -15.87
C GLY A 24 -2.86 13.96 -15.26
N MET A 25 -3.57 12.82 -15.20
CA MET A 25 -2.97 11.55 -14.77
C MET A 25 -1.84 11.14 -15.74
N THR A 26 -0.67 10.81 -15.22
CA THR A 26 0.51 10.43 -16.00
C THR A 26 0.76 8.93 -16.01
N GLY A 27 0.22 8.20 -15.03
CA GLY A 27 0.36 6.76 -14.93
C GLY A 27 -0.74 6.14 -14.08
N ILE A 28 -0.83 4.82 -14.14
CA ILE A 28 -1.84 4.06 -13.41
C ILE A 28 -1.18 2.92 -12.63
N ARG A 29 -1.70 2.68 -11.44
CA ARG A 29 -1.31 1.56 -10.58
C ARG A 29 -2.37 0.46 -10.65
N MET A 30 -1.92 -0.80 -10.76
CA MET A 30 -2.73 -1.99 -10.57
C MET A 30 -2.34 -2.67 -9.26
N ASN A 31 -3.29 -2.87 -8.36
CA ASN A 31 -3.07 -3.54 -7.08
C ASN A 31 -3.25 -5.05 -7.22
N LEU A 32 -2.17 -5.81 -7.16
CA LEU A 32 -2.19 -7.25 -7.37
C LEU A 32 -2.69 -8.07 -6.15
N SER A 33 -2.98 -7.41 -5.03
CA SER A 33 -3.68 -8.07 -3.90
C SER A 33 -5.13 -8.48 -4.23
N HIS A 34 -5.69 -7.95 -5.34
CA HIS A 34 -7.05 -8.26 -5.81
C HIS A 34 -7.09 -9.11 -7.08
N GLY A 35 -5.97 -9.74 -7.44
CA GLY A 35 -5.81 -10.58 -8.63
C GLY A 35 -4.55 -10.22 -9.40
N GLY A 36 -3.90 -11.22 -9.99
CA GLY A 36 -2.68 -11.04 -10.76
C GLY A 36 -2.90 -10.52 -12.18
N LEU A 37 -1.80 -10.23 -12.88
CA LEU A 37 -1.81 -9.72 -14.26
C LEU A 37 -2.58 -10.65 -15.22
N ALA A 38 -2.46 -11.96 -15.03
CA ALA A 38 -3.17 -12.95 -15.87
C ALA A 38 -4.71 -12.88 -15.71
N GLN A 39 -5.20 -12.39 -14.59
CA GLN A 39 -6.64 -12.28 -14.29
C GLN A 39 -7.23 -10.94 -14.74
N HIS A 40 -6.40 -9.95 -15.06
CA HIS A 40 -6.80 -8.58 -15.40
C HIS A 40 -6.34 -8.17 -16.80
N THR A 41 -6.34 -9.10 -17.74
CA THR A 41 -5.96 -8.83 -19.13
C THR A 41 -6.86 -7.79 -19.80
N ASP A 42 -8.14 -7.77 -19.45
CA ASP A 42 -9.11 -6.75 -19.86
C ASP A 42 -8.72 -5.34 -19.39
N TRP A 43 -8.25 -5.20 -18.16
CA TRP A 43 -7.78 -3.91 -17.66
C TRP A 43 -6.48 -3.46 -18.33
N LEU A 44 -5.58 -4.39 -18.64
CA LEU A 44 -4.36 -4.10 -19.40
C LEU A 44 -4.68 -3.57 -20.80
N ASP A 45 -5.68 -4.16 -21.46
CA ASP A 45 -6.13 -3.70 -22.77
C ASP A 45 -6.77 -2.31 -22.71
N LEU A 46 -7.61 -2.04 -21.71
CA LEU A 46 -8.19 -0.72 -21.46
C LEU A 46 -7.12 0.36 -21.19
N ILE A 47 -6.10 0.05 -20.38
CA ILE A 47 -4.98 0.96 -20.09
C ILE A 47 -4.22 1.29 -21.37
N ARG A 48 -3.96 0.28 -22.20
CA ARG A 48 -3.28 0.43 -23.49
C ARG A 48 -4.12 1.24 -24.48
N GLU A 49 -5.43 0.96 -24.59
CA GLU A 49 -6.39 1.71 -25.41
C GLU A 49 -6.48 3.19 -25.00
N ALA A 50 -6.50 3.47 -23.70
CA ALA A 50 -6.50 4.84 -23.19
C ALA A 50 -5.16 5.55 -23.42
N GLY A 51 -4.11 4.82 -23.80
CA GLY A 51 -2.77 5.34 -24.08
C GLY A 51 -2.10 5.91 -22.82
N ILE A 52 -2.30 5.26 -21.66
CA ILE A 52 -1.63 5.66 -20.42
C ILE A 52 -0.19 5.17 -20.49
N PRO A 53 0.82 6.06 -20.36
CA PRO A 53 2.21 5.72 -20.66
C PRO A 53 2.90 4.91 -19.57
N GLU A 54 2.44 5.01 -18.32
CA GLU A 54 3.08 4.34 -17.20
C GLU A 54 2.11 3.40 -16.49
N LEU A 55 2.50 2.13 -16.39
CA LEU A 55 1.80 1.10 -15.64
C LEU A 55 2.65 0.65 -14.47
N LEU A 56 2.21 0.94 -13.25
CA LEU A 56 2.79 0.41 -12.02
C LEU A 56 2.00 -0.80 -11.55
N ILE A 57 2.70 -1.87 -11.19
CA ILE A 57 2.09 -2.97 -10.44
C ILE A 57 2.51 -2.88 -8.97
N ASP A 58 1.54 -3.01 -8.08
CA ASP A 58 1.78 -3.08 -6.63
C ASP A 58 1.66 -4.54 -6.20
N LEU A 59 2.80 -5.14 -5.87
CA LEU A 59 2.89 -6.54 -5.46
C LEU A 59 2.13 -6.77 -4.17
N GLN A 60 1.69 -8.00 -3.94
CA GLN A 60 1.03 -8.37 -2.70
C GLN A 60 2.02 -8.39 -1.53
N GLY A 61 3.24 -8.90 -1.77
CA GLY A 61 4.25 -9.06 -0.74
C GLY A 61 3.80 -9.96 0.42
N PRO A 62 4.56 -9.98 1.50
CA PRO A 62 4.28 -10.80 2.68
C PRO A 62 3.24 -10.13 3.61
N GLU A 63 2.12 -9.65 3.07
CA GLU A 63 1.08 -9.03 3.88
C GLU A 63 0.50 -10.02 4.89
N LEU A 64 0.42 -9.59 6.14
CA LEU A 64 -0.21 -10.39 7.18
C LEU A 64 -1.73 -10.18 7.15
N ARG A 65 -2.46 -11.25 6.88
CA ARG A 65 -3.93 -11.25 6.90
C ARG A 65 -4.45 -12.42 7.70
N ILE A 66 -5.59 -12.27 8.36
CA ILE A 66 -6.34 -13.42 8.87
C ILE A 66 -6.86 -14.26 7.70
N GLY A 67 -7.12 -15.52 7.96
CA GLY A 67 -7.68 -16.42 6.94
C GLY A 67 -9.16 -16.19 6.68
N GLY A 68 -9.76 -17.11 5.92
CA GLY A 68 -11.19 -17.11 5.64
C GLY A 68 -12.01 -17.41 6.89
N LEU A 69 -13.13 -16.72 7.06
CA LEU A 69 -14.14 -16.97 8.08
C LEU A 69 -15.40 -17.51 7.41
N ALA A 70 -16.08 -18.45 8.06
CA ALA A 70 -17.37 -18.97 7.55
C ALA A 70 -18.45 -17.88 7.53
N GLN A 71 -18.37 -16.94 8.48
CA GLN A 71 -19.23 -15.75 8.57
C GLN A 71 -18.46 -14.63 9.32
N PRO A 72 -18.80 -13.36 9.09
CA PRO A 72 -18.22 -12.25 9.84
C PRO A 72 -18.44 -12.41 11.34
N LEU A 73 -17.44 -12.00 12.14
CA LEU A 73 -17.49 -12.06 13.61
C LEU A 73 -17.69 -10.67 14.19
N THR A 74 -18.69 -10.51 15.05
CA THR A 74 -18.85 -9.28 15.81
C THR A 74 -18.01 -9.34 17.08
N LEU A 75 -16.95 -8.54 17.13
CA LEU A 75 -16.09 -8.41 18.30
C LEU A 75 -16.61 -7.30 19.22
N LYS A 76 -16.76 -7.61 20.50
CA LYS A 76 -17.17 -6.62 21.53
C LYS A 76 -15.98 -6.27 22.41
N ALA A 77 -15.79 -5.00 22.74
CA ALA A 77 -14.75 -4.57 23.70
C ALA A 77 -14.91 -5.32 25.03
N GLY A 78 -13.78 -5.77 25.58
CA GLY A 78 -13.73 -6.66 26.76
C GLY A 78 -13.94 -8.14 26.46
N GLY A 79 -14.38 -8.50 25.26
CA GLY A 79 -14.53 -9.89 24.82
C GLY A 79 -13.18 -10.55 24.50
N THR A 80 -13.22 -11.85 24.20
CA THR A 80 -12.05 -12.65 23.83
C THR A 80 -12.04 -12.98 22.35
N LEU A 81 -10.82 -13.07 21.77
CA LEU A 81 -10.57 -13.53 20.42
C LEU A 81 -9.39 -14.51 20.45
N ARG A 82 -9.56 -15.68 19.84
CA ARG A 82 -8.47 -16.62 19.60
C ARG A 82 -8.03 -16.52 18.13
N LEU A 83 -6.72 -16.35 17.91
CA LEU A 83 -6.08 -16.34 16.59
C LEU A 83 -5.19 -17.57 16.45
N GLY A 84 -5.26 -18.27 15.31
CA GLY A 84 -4.52 -19.51 15.06
C GLY A 84 -5.36 -20.76 15.31
N GLN A 85 -4.74 -21.83 15.78
CA GLN A 85 -5.41 -23.12 15.95
C GLN A 85 -6.61 -23.05 16.89
N GLY A 86 -7.77 -23.54 16.41
CA GLY A 86 -9.03 -23.53 17.16
C GLY A 86 -9.70 -22.16 17.27
N GLY A 87 -9.27 -21.17 16.47
CA GLY A 87 -9.83 -19.83 16.42
C GLY A 87 -9.87 -19.27 15.00
N VAL A 88 -9.80 -17.96 14.88
CA VAL A 88 -9.68 -17.28 13.60
C VAL A 88 -8.35 -17.65 12.95
N PRO A 89 -8.34 -18.17 11.71
CA PRO A 89 -7.10 -18.55 11.04
C PRO A 89 -6.13 -17.36 10.95
N CYS A 90 -4.88 -17.58 11.30
CA CYS A 90 -3.85 -16.53 11.38
C CYS A 90 -2.52 -17.11 10.88
N PRO A 91 -1.68 -16.33 10.19
CA PRO A 91 -0.38 -16.81 9.69
C PRO A 91 0.50 -17.33 10.83
N ALA A 92 1.07 -18.54 10.65
CA ALA A 92 1.95 -19.16 11.63
C ALA A 92 3.17 -18.27 12.00
N PRO A 93 3.84 -17.56 11.09
CA PRO A 93 4.91 -16.63 11.43
C PRO A 93 4.49 -15.53 12.40
N LEU A 94 3.25 -15.02 12.27
CA LEU A 94 2.72 -14.01 13.20
C LEU A 94 2.47 -14.61 14.58
N VAL A 95 1.87 -15.81 14.64
CA VAL A 95 1.64 -16.52 15.91
C VAL A 95 2.97 -16.78 16.61
N ALA A 96 3.98 -17.24 15.87
CA ALA A 96 5.31 -17.50 16.41
C ALA A 96 6.05 -16.23 16.90
N ALA A 97 5.81 -15.09 16.28
CA ALA A 97 6.49 -13.83 16.61
C ALA A 97 5.79 -13.05 17.73
N ALA A 98 4.45 -13.10 17.81
CA ALA A 98 3.69 -12.33 18.79
C ALA A 98 3.92 -12.84 20.22
N ARG A 99 3.85 -11.94 21.20
CA ARG A 99 4.10 -12.21 22.62
C ARG A 99 3.01 -11.58 23.48
N LEU A 100 2.91 -12.05 24.74
CA LEU A 100 2.04 -11.45 25.75
C LEU A 100 2.21 -9.93 25.79
N GLY A 101 1.09 -9.23 25.78
CA GLY A 101 1.03 -7.76 25.82
C GLY A 101 1.10 -7.07 24.46
N HIS A 102 1.51 -7.77 23.38
CA HIS A 102 1.45 -7.16 22.04
C HIS A 102 0.01 -6.79 21.67
N GLN A 103 -0.12 -5.63 21.04
CA GLN A 103 -1.38 -5.19 20.45
C GLN A 103 -1.39 -5.52 18.96
N LEU A 104 -2.51 -6.09 18.49
CA LEU A 104 -2.71 -6.38 17.08
C LEU A 104 -3.82 -5.49 16.55
N LEU A 105 -3.49 -4.75 15.51
CA LEU A 105 -4.43 -3.97 14.71
C LEU A 105 -5.00 -4.89 13.63
N LEU A 106 -6.33 -4.99 13.53
CA LEU A 106 -7.03 -5.75 12.51
C LEU A 106 -7.86 -4.80 11.65
N ASP A 107 -8.08 -5.14 10.38
CA ASP A 107 -8.85 -4.34 9.42
C ASP A 107 -8.39 -2.87 9.37
N ASP A 108 -7.13 -2.67 8.99
CA ASP A 108 -6.49 -1.35 8.87
C ASP A 108 -6.59 -0.51 10.16
N GLY A 109 -6.50 -1.19 11.30
CA GLY A 109 -6.55 -0.57 12.62
C GLY A 109 -7.96 -0.22 13.11
N ARG A 110 -9.03 -0.61 12.40
CA ARG A 110 -10.41 -0.42 12.87
C ARG A 110 -10.71 -1.21 14.12
N LEU A 111 -10.12 -2.41 14.24
CA LEU A 111 -10.23 -3.28 15.39
C LEU A 111 -8.88 -3.36 16.11
N LEU A 112 -8.91 -3.50 17.43
CA LEU A 112 -7.70 -3.61 18.24
C LEU A 112 -7.87 -4.72 19.28
N VAL A 113 -6.91 -5.65 19.32
CA VAL A 113 -6.87 -6.71 20.31
C VAL A 113 -5.50 -6.73 20.99
N GLN A 114 -5.45 -7.22 22.24
CA GLN A 114 -4.20 -7.39 22.97
C GLN A 114 -4.00 -8.87 23.30
N VAL A 115 -2.79 -9.38 23.04
CA VAL A 115 -2.42 -10.76 23.37
C VAL A 115 -2.36 -10.93 24.89
N THR A 116 -3.18 -11.84 25.41
CA THR A 116 -3.26 -12.22 26.82
C THR A 116 -2.62 -13.57 27.13
N ALA A 117 -2.46 -14.43 26.09
CA ALA A 117 -1.64 -15.62 26.15
C ALA A 117 -1.09 -15.93 24.76
N ALA A 118 0.18 -16.37 24.71
CA ALA A 118 0.85 -16.78 23.47
C ALA A 118 1.28 -18.25 23.59
N GLY A 119 0.69 -19.11 22.77
CA GLY A 119 1.05 -20.51 22.63
C GLY A 119 1.82 -20.76 21.33
N PRO A 120 2.26 -22.00 21.09
CA PRO A 120 3.00 -22.35 19.87
C PRO A 120 2.16 -22.19 18.59
N ASP A 121 0.85 -22.46 18.64
CA ASP A 121 -0.02 -22.51 17.49
C ASP A 121 -1.19 -21.54 17.55
N ALA A 122 -1.34 -20.78 18.64
CA ALA A 122 -2.44 -19.82 18.82
C ALA A 122 -2.10 -18.70 19.80
N LEU A 123 -2.79 -17.59 19.61
CA LEU A 123 -2.79 -16.43 20.50
C LEU A 123 -4.20 -16.26 21.09
N ASP A 124 -4.30 -16.15 22.41
CA ASP A 124 -5.53 -15.68 23.05
C ASP A 124 -5.42 -14.17 23.26
N CYS A 125 -6.46 -13.45 22.91
CA CYS A 125 -6.46 -11.99 22.91
C CYS A 125 -7.70 -11.45 23.62
N THR A 126 -7.56 -10.30 24.27
CA THR A 126 -8.69 -9.47 24.70
C THR A 126 -8.96 -8.39 23.67
N VAL A 127 -10.22 -8.18 23.32
CA VAL A 127 -10.66 -7.12 22.41
C VAL A 127 -10.64 -5.78 23.13
N LEU A 128 -9.80 -4.84 22.68
CA LEU A 128 -9.74 -3.47 23.19
C LEU A 128 -10.68 -2.53 22.42
N ARG A 129 -10.73 -2.67 21.09
CA ARG A 129 -11.66 -1.94 20.22
C ARG A 129 -12.37 -2.94 19.31
N GLY A 130 -13.69 -3.05 19.50
CA GLY A 130 -14.54 -3.99 18.79
C GLY A 130 -15.08 -3.45 17.47
N GLY A 131 -15.83 -4.29 16.78
CA GLY A 131 -16.47 -4.04 15.50
C GLY A 131 -16.71 -5.34 14.74
N LEU A 132 -16.99 -5.26 13.44
CA LEU A 132 -17.22 -6.42 12.57
C LEU A 132 -15.87 -6.87 11.97
N LEU A 133 -15.45 -8.10 12.26
CA LEU A 133 -14.28 -8.73 11.64
C LEU A 133 -14.73 -9.63 10.50
N GLU A 134 -14.34 -9.27 9.30
CA GLU A 134 -14.60 -10.03 8.07
C GLU A 134 -13.40 -10.89 7.68
N SER A 135 -13.58 -11.77 6.68
CA SER A 135 -12.53 -12.64 6.13
C SER A 135 -11.37 -11.85 5.53
N ARG A 136 -10.15 -12.38 5.66
CA ARG A 136 -8.95 -11.91 4.98
C ARG A 136 -8.55 -10.46 5.30
N LYS A 137 -8.97 -9.95 6.45
CA LYS A 137 -8.59 -8.60 6.90
C LYS A 137 -7.13 -8.55 7.32
N SER A 138 -6.51 -7.39 7.10
CA SER A 138 -5.12 -7.10 7.45
C SER A 138 -4.85 -7.28 8.95
N VAL A 139 -3.63 -7.67 9.29
CA VAL A 139 -3.13 -7.73 10.67
C VAL A 139 -1.81 -6.98 10.75
N ALA A 140 -1.71 -6.01 11.62
CA ALA A 140 -0.47 -5.33 11.92
C ALA A 140 -0.16 -5.40 13.42
N VAL A 141 1.10 -5.53 13.77
CA VAL A 141 1.58 -5.51 15.16
C VAL A 141 2.59 -4.37 15.30
N PRO A 142 2.19 -3.22 15.86
CA PRO A 142 3.08 -2.09 16.01
C PRO A 142 4.39 -2.48 16.71
N GLY A 143 5.51 -2.11 16.11
CA GLY A 143 6.84 -2.40 16.65
C GLY A 143 7.36 -3.83 16.47
N LEU A 144 6.59 -4.74 15.83
CA LEU A 144 7.03 -6.10 15.54
C LEU A 144 7.29 -6.26 14.05
N THR A 145 8.49 -6.73 13.70
CA THR A 145 8.79 -7.20 12.35
C THR A 145 8.66 -8.73 12.34
N VAL A 146 7.78 -9.23 11.49
CA VAL A 146 7.62 -10.69 11.28
C VAL A 146 8.54 -11.09 10.13
N ASP A 147 9.33 -12.15 10.34
CA ASP A 147 10.21 -12.69 9.31
C ASP A 147 9.39 -13.44 8.26
N MET A 148 9.32 -12.86 7.08
CA MET A 148 8.56 -13.34 5.93
C MET A 148 9.40 -13.22 4.66
N PRO A 149 9.22 -14.09 3.66
CA PRO A 149 9.83 -13.89 2.34
C PRO A 149 9.46 -12.51 1.77
N THR A 150 10.39 -11.87 1.07
CA THR A 150 10.14 -10.57 0.42
C THR A 150 9.07 -10.66 -0.67
N LEU A 151 9.11 -11.73 -1.45
CA LEU A 151 8.21 -11.99 -2.57
C LEU A 151 7.43 -13.28 -2.32
N THR A 152 6.16 -13.28 -2.64
CA THR A 152 5.31 -14.47 -2.64
C THR A 152 5.46 -15.23 -3.96
N ALA A 153 4.92 -16.45 -4.04
CA ALA A 153 4.86 -17.20 -5.29
C ALA A 153 4.07 -16.44 -6.36
N ASP A 154 2.94 -15.84 -5.97
CA ASP A 154 2.10 -15.04 -6.87
C ASP A 154 2.84 -13.79 -7.37
N ASP A 155 3.66 -13.15 -6.51
CA ASP A 155 4.50 -12.03 -6.92
C ASP A 155 5.49 -12.44 -8.01
N LEU A 156 6.15 -13.59 -7.83
CA LEU A 156 7.10 -14.12 -8.82
C LEU A 156 6.43 -14.45 -10.15
N GLU A 157 5.22 -15.04 -10.14
CA GLU A 157 4.43 -15.27 -11.36
C GLU A 157 4.09 -13.96 -12.07
N ASN A 158 3.66 -12.94 -11.34
CA ASN A 158 3.36 -11.63 -11.91
C ASN A 158 4.61 -10.96 -12.50
N LEU A 159 5.78 -11.07 -11.86
CA LEU A 159 7.03 -10.52 -12.38
C LEU A 159 7.45 -11.18 -13.69
N GLN A 160 7.22 -12.49 -13.88
CA GLN A 160 7.49 -13.18 -15.14
C GLN A 160 6.70 -12.61 -16.33
N MET A 161 5.50 -12.08 -16.07
CA MET A 161 4.63 -11.51 -17.09
C MET A 161 4.83 -9.99 -17.26
N ALA A 162 5.51 -9.33 -16.33
CA ALA A 162 5.53 -7.87 -16.21
C ALA A 162 5.96 -7.16 -17.51
N ALA A 163 7.06 -7.60 -18.12
CA ALA A 163 7.56 -6.99 -19.38
C ALA A 163 6.56 -7.15 -20.53
N ALA A 164 5.99 -8.34 -20.70
CA ALA A 164 5.02 -8.63 -21.76
C ALA A 164 3.71 -7.84 -21.58
N CYS A 165 3.33 -7.55 -20.34
CA CYS A 165 2.16 -6.75 -19.99
C CYS A 165 2.40 -5.23 -20.10
N GLY A 166 3.64 -4.79 -20.38
CA GLY A 166 3.97 -3.37 -20.51
C GLY A 166 4.13 -2.65 -19.17
N VAL A 167 4.46 -3.38 -18.10
CA VAL A 167 4.74 -2.82 -16.78
C VAL A 167 6.00 -1.94 -16.85
N THR A 168 5.90 -0.73 -16.34
CA THR A 168 7.00 0.25 -16.32
C THR A 168 7.63 0.40 -14.94
N GLY A 169 6.93 -0.03 -13.89
CA GLY A 169 7.44 0.01 -12.53
C GLY A 169 6.76 -1.00 -11.61
N VAL A 170 7.51 -1.49 -10.65
CA VAL A 170 7.05 -2.42 -9.61
C VAL A 170 7.13 -1.74 -8.26
N MET A 171 6.01 -1.68 -7.55
CA MET A 171 5.93 -1.23 -6.17
C MET A 171 6.14 -2.43 -5.25
N LEU A 172 7.23 -2.42 -4.49
CA LEU A 172 7.56 -3.46 -3.51
C LEU A 172 7.00 -3.07 -2.15
N PRO A 173 6.01 -3.78 -1.62
CA PRO A 173 5.42 -3.47 -0.32
C PRO A 173 6.33 -3.97 0.83
N PHE A 174 6.09 -3.42 2.01
CA PHE A 174 6.69 -3.84 3.29
C PHE A 174 8.21 -3.92 3.30
N VAL A 175 8.91 -3.06 2.55
CA VAL A 175 10.38 -3.03 2.53
C VAL A 175 10.92 -2.85 3.94
N ARG A 176 11.82 -3.77 4.35
CA ARG A 176 12.45 -3.80 5.67
C ARG A 176 13.92 -3.40 5.62
N GLY A 177 14.53 -3.50 4.42
CA GLY A 177 15.94 -3.18 4.24
C GLY A 177 16.45 -3.50 2.83
N LYS A 178 17.75 -3.36 2.66
CA LYS A 178 18.46 -3.54 1.39
C LYS A 178 18.21 -4.91 0.74
N GLN A 179 18.09 -5.98 1.54
CA GLN A 179 17.93 -7.34 1.00
C GLN A 179 16.62 -7.52 0.25
N ASP A 180 15.56 -6.84 0.68
CA ASP A 180 14.26 -6.89 0.00
C ASP A 180 14.37 -6.28 -1.42
N ILE A 181 15.09 -5.17 -1.55
CA ILE A 181 15.32 -4.53 -2.86
C ILE A 181 16.17 -5.43 -3.77
N LEU A 182 17.21 -6.05 -3.22
CA LEU A 182 18.08 -6.96 -3.99
C LEU A 182 17.33 -8.21 -4.45
N ALA A 183 16.43 -8.74 -3.61
CA ALA A 183 15.57 -9.87 -3.98
C ALA A 183 14.64 -9.53 -5.15
N LEU A 184 13.98 -8.35 -5.12
CA LEU A 184 13.16 -7.91 -6.25
C LEU A 184 13.99 -7.68 -7.50
N ARG A 185 15.16 -7.04 -7.39
CA ARG A 185 16.04 -6.78 -8.52
C ARG A 185 16.50 -8.07 -9.18
N GLN A 186 16.84 -9.09 -8.38
CA GLN A 186 17.19 -10.43 -8.87
C GLN A 186 15.99 -11.07 -9.59
N ALA A 187 14.80 -11.06 -8.99
CA ALA A 187 13.59 -11.63 -9.62
C ALA A 187 13.25 -10.95 -10.95
N LEU A 188 13.39 -9.62 -11.04
CA LEU A 188 13.20 -8.88 -12.30
C LEU A 188 14.25 -9.27 -13.35
N ALA A 189 15.51 -9.49 -12.96
CA ALA A 189 16.55 -9.95 -13.89
C ALA A 189 16.28 -11.36 -14.41
N GLU A 190 15.85 -12.28 -13.53
CA GLU A 190 15.46 -13.65 -13.88
C GLU A 190 14.22 -13.68 -14.80
N ALA A 191 13.31 -12.72 -14.63
CA ALA A 191 12.15 -12.52 -15.51
C ALA A 191 12.50 -11.82 -16.85
N GLY A 192 13.76 -11.50 -17.11
CA GLY A 192 14.18 -10.78 -18.32
C GLY A 192 13.73 -9.32 -18.36
N ALA A 193 13.39 -8.73 -17.22
CA ALA A 193 12.82 -7.40 -17.07
C ALA A 193 13.66 -6.45 -16.18
N PRO A 194 15.02 -6.43 -16.27
CA PRO A 194 15.89 -5.65 -15.38
C PRO A 194 15.72 -4.13 -15.52
N HIS A 195 15.04 -3.68 -16.58
CA HIS A 195 14.77 -2.28 -16.90
C HIS A 195 13.54 -1.71 -16.19
N ILE A 196 12.71 -2.57 -15.58
CA ILE A 196 11.52 -2.13 -14.85
C ILE A 196 11.95 -1.41 -13.56
N ARG A 197 11.39 -0.22 -13.34
CA ARG A 197 11.71 0.63 -12.18
C ARG A 197 11.22 0.01 -10.87
N ILE A 198 11.97 0.22 -9.81
CA ILE A 198 11.65 -0.25 -8.46
C ILE A 198 11.16 0.91 -7.59
N PHE A 199 9.94 0.81 -7.12
CA PHE A 199 9.29 1.72 -6.19
C PHE A 199 9.22 1.06 -4.80
N ALA A 200 10.07 1.52 -3.86
CA ALA A 200 10.14 0.94 -2.51
C ALA A 200 9.09 1.55 -1.58
N LYS A 201 8.14 0.76 -1.11
CA LYS A 201 7.09 1.24 -0.19
C LYS A 201 7.58 1.19 1.26
N ILE A 202 7.53 2.34 1.92
CA ILE A 202 7.85 2.48 3.34
C ILE A 202 6.54 2.39 4.12
N GLU A 203 6.35 1.24 4.77
CA GLU A 203 5.10 0.82 5.42
C GLU A 203 5.31 0.33 6.85
N ASN A 204 6.57 0.28 7.31
CA ASN A 204 6.94 -0.20 8.62
C ASN A 204 8.17 0.53 9.18
N LEU A 205 8.41 0.40 10.48
CA LEU A 205 9.52 1.09 11.16
C LEU A 205 10.91 0.58 10.73
N ALA A 206 11.02 -0.70 10.36
CA ALA A 206 12.28 -1.26 9.86
C ALA A 206 12.69 -0.57 8.56
N GLY A 207 11.76 -0.40 7.61
CA GLY A 207 11.97 0.34 6.37
C GLY A 207 12.35 1.81 6.61
N VAL A 208 11.71 2.47 7.58
CA VAL A 208 12.09 3.84 7.98
C VAL A 208 13.53 3.90 8.44
N GLN A 209 13.95 2.95 9.30
CA GLN A 209 15.31 2.92 9.86
C GLN A 209 16.36 2.55 8.80
N ALA A 210 16.06 1.59 7.94
CA ALA A 210 16.96 1.09 6.91
C ALA A 210 17.00 1.96 5.63
N LEU A 211 16.18 3.01 5.53
CA LEU A 211 16.07 3.84 4.32
C LEU A 211 17.42 4.23 3.73
N PRO A 212 18.42 4.72 4.48
CA PRO A 212 19.71 5.11 3.92
C PRO A 212 20.48 3.98 3.22
N GLU A 213 20.24 2.72 3.62
CA GLU A 213 20.94 1.56 3.09
C GLU A 213 20.49 1.18 1.67
N PHE A 214 19.24 1.47 1.32
CA PHE A 214 18.66 1.07 0.04
C PHE A 214 18.26 2.23 -0.89
N LEU A 215 18.35 3.49 -0.43
CA LEU A 215 18.10 4.65 -1.30
C LEU A 215 18.84 4.57 -2.64
N PRO A 216 20.15 4.20 -2.70
CA PRO A 216 20.86 4.12 -3.97
C PRO A 216 20.42 2.98 -4.89
N LEU A 217 19.55 2.11 -4.43
CA LEU A 217 19.14 0.89 -5.14
C LEU A 217 17.72 0.97 -5.70
N VAL A 218 17.01 2.06 -5.48
CA VAL A 218 15.61 2.22 -5.89
C VAL A 218 15.46 3.41 -6.83
N ASP A 219 14.47 3.35 -7.69
CA ASP A 219 14.18 4.44 -8.62
C ASP A 219 13.27 5.49 -7.98
N GLU A 220 12.40 5.08 -7.04
CA GLU A 220 11.55 5.98 -6.28
C GLU A 220 11.16 5.36 -4.93
N VAL A 221 11.06 6.18 -3.89
CA VAL A 221 10.55 5.78 -2.57
C VAL A 221 9.06 6.12 -2.49
N VAL A 222 8.24 5.21 -1.97
CA VAL A 222 6.81 5.44 -1.75
C VAL A 222 6.52 5.56 -0.26
N ILE A 223 6.12 6.74 0.19
CA ILE A 223 5.68 6.97 1.57
C ILE A 223 4.21 6.56 1.64
N ALA A 224 3.97 5.30 2.00
CA ALA A 224 2.65 4.68 2.01
C ALA A 224 2.01 4.86 3.40
N ARG A 225 1.30 5.96 3.55
CA ARG A 225 0.80 6.46 4.86
C ARG A 225 -0.23 5.56 5.53
N GLY A 226 -0.90 4.68 4.78
CA GLY A 226 -1.86 3.72 5.33
C GLY A 226 -1.22 2.79 6.34
N ASP A 227 -0.37 1.88 5.86
CA ASP A 227 0.30 0.88 6.71
C ASP A 227 1.36 1.51 7.61
N LEU A 228 2.09 2.53 7.13
CA LEU A 228 3.02 3.27 7.97
C LEU A 228 2.31 3.92 9.18
N GLY A 229 1.08 4.41 8.99
CA GLY A 229 0.25 4.96 10.06
C GLY A 229 -0.22 3.91 11.07
N ASN A 230 -0.29 2.64 10.67
CA ASN A 230 -0.56 1.51 11.56
C ASN A 230 0.71 1.03 12.31
N ALA A 231 1.91 1.34 11.77
CA ALA A 231 3.18 0.94 12.37
C ALA A 231 3.64 1.86 13.52
N MET A 232 3.02 3.04 13.68
CA MET A 232 3.39 4.04 14.69
C MET A 232 2.16 4.79 15.23
N PRO A 233 2.27 5.55 16.34
CA PRO A 233 1.21 6.47 16.76
C PRO A 233 0.88 7.48 15.66
N LEU A 234 -0.39 7.65 15.34
CA LEU A 234 -0.83 8.45 14.18
C LEU A 234 -0.30 9.90 14.19
N TRP A 235 -0.18 10.49 15.37
CA TRP A 235 0.39 11.86 15.50
C TRP A 235 1.90 11.94 15.20
N ALA A 236 2.60 10.81 15.10
CA ALA A 236 4.01 10.76 14.72
C ALA A 236 4.21 10.69 13.19
N LEU A 237 3.18 10.25 12.46
CA LEU A 237 3.24 10.04 11.01
C LEU A 237 3.66 11.31 10.23
N PRO A 238 3.12 12.52 10.50
CA PRO A 238 3.54 13.72 9.76
C PRO A 238 5.03 14.04 9.92
N ARG A 239 5.57 13.85 11.13
CA ARG A 239 7.01 14.03 11.38
C ARG A 239 7.83 12.99 10.62
N CYS A 240 7.40 11.73 10.63
CA CYS A 240 8.06 10.65 9.90
C CYS A 240 8.07 10.94 8.39
N GLN A 241 6.94 11.33 7.80
CA GLN A 241 6.87 11.74 6.39
C GLN A 241 7.87 12.84 6.06
N LYS A 242 7.96 13.89 6.87
CA LYS A 242 8.91 14.99 6.68
C LYS A 242 10.37 14.51 6.75
N GLN A 243 10.70 13.59 7.65
CA GLN A 243 12.03 13.00 7.76
C GLN A 243 12.39 12.15 6.54
N LEU A 244 11.47 11.28 6.08
CA LEU A 244 11.65 10.47 4.87
C LEU A 244 11.82 11.37 3.63
N SER A 245 10.98 12.38 3.46
CA SER A 245 11.07 13.35 2.36
C SER A 245 12.41 14.08 2.35
N ALA A 246 12.89 14.52 3.51
CA ALA A 246 14.19 15.18 3.64
C ALA A 246 15.35 14.24 3.29
N ALA A 247 15.30 12.97 3.73
CA ALA A 247 16.31 11.96 3.43
C ALA A 247 16.36 11.65 1.92
N CYS A 248 15.20 11.47 1.28
CA CYS A 248 15.12 11.23 -0.16
C CYS A 248 15.70 12.42 -0.95
N ARG A 249 15.34 13.66 -0.61
CA ARG A 249 15.88 14.85 -1.26
C ARG A 249 17.38 14.96 -1.09
N ALA A 250 17.89 14.71 0.12
CA ALA A 250 19.35 14.77 0.38
C ALA A 250 20.12 13.75 -0.43
N ALA A 251 19.53 12.59 -0.70
CA ALA A 251 20.11 11.53 -1.53
C ALA A 251 19.88 11.73 -3.05
N GLY A 252 19.07 12.72 -3.46
CA GLY A 252 18.68 12.91 -4.85
C GLY A 252 17.76 11.81 -5.41
N VAL A 253 17.08 11.06 -4.54
CA VAL A 253 16.13 10.00 -4.91
C VAL A 253 14.71 10.56 -4.88
N PRO A 254 13.93 10.43 -5.97
CA PRO A 254 12.54 10.86 -5.99
C PRO A 254 11.69 10.10 -4.98
N PHE A 255 10.62 10.73 -4.52
CA PHE A 255 9.64 10.08 -3.65
C PHE A 255 8.21 10.43 -4.02
N MET A 256 7.32 9.48 -3.74
CA MET A 256 5.87 9.55 -3.90
C MET A 256 5.19 9.63 -2.55
N VAL A 257 4.11 10.39 -2.45
CA VAL A 257 3.20 10.36 -1.31
C VAL A 257 1.88 9.74 -1.75
N VAL A 258 1.40 8.77 -0.97
CA VAL A 258 0.19 8.00 -1.29
C VAL A 258 -0.65 7.70 -0.04
N THR A 259 -1.89 7.34 -0.26
CA THR A 259 -2.92 6.95 0.71
C THR A 259 -3.58 8.16 1.37
N GLN A 260 -4.90 8.20 1.28
CA GLN A 260 -5.77 9.23 1.87
C GLN A 260 -5.40 10.67 1.42
N MET A 261 -5.05 10.82 0.15
CA MET A 261 -4.77 12.15 -0.40
C MET A 261 -6.06 12.97 -0.56
N LEU A 262 -7.13 12.33 -1.01
CA LEU A 262 -8.48 12.89 -1.20
C LEU A 262 -9.56 11.88 -0.77
N ASP A 263 -9.37 11.23 0.37
CA ASP A 263 -10.21 10.12 0.86
C ASP A 263 -11.69 10.50 0.93
N SER A 264 -12.01 11.73 1.32
CA SER A 264 -13.38 12.23 1.35
C SER A 264 -14.06 12.23 -0.03
N MET A 265 -13.27 12.35 -1.10
CA MET A 265 -13.77 12.33 -2.48
C MET A 265 -14.17 10.95 -2.98
N GLN A 266 -13.95 9.88 -2.21
CA GLN A 266 -14.56 8.60 -2.53
C GLN A 266 -16.11 8.68 -2.51
N THR A 267 -16.67 9.52 -1.66
CA THR A 267 -18.13 9.67 -1.49
C THR A 267 -18.66 11.09 -1.65
N ARG A 268 -17.77 12.08 -1.77
CA ARG A 268 -18.14 13.51 -1.88
C ARG A 268 -17.49 14.11 -3.13
N ALA A 269 -18.21 14.97 -3.81
CA ALA A 269 -17.73 15.66 -5.01
C ALA A 269 -16.66 16.75 -4.71
N VAL A 270 -16.45 17.11 -3.45
CA VAL A 270 -15.55 18.20 -3.02
C VAL A 270 -14.67 17.69 -1.88
N PRO A 271 -13.34 17.94 -1.90
CA PRO A 271 -12.44 17.55 -0.84
C PRO A 271 -12.61 18.43 0.41
N THR A 272 -12.02 18.00 1.50
CA THR A 272 -11.82 18.82 2.68
C THR A 272 -10.66 19.81 2.47
N ARG A 273 -10.66 20.89 3.25
CA ARG A 273 -9.54 21.85 3.25
C ARG A 273 -8.23 21.22 3.74
N ALA A 274 -8.32 20.24 4.65
CA ALA A 274 -7.18 19.51 5.16
C ALA A 274 -6.49 18.69 4.05
N GLU A 275 -7.26 17.98 3.21
CA GLU A 275 -6.74 17.19 2.08
C GLU A 275 -6.05 18.09 1.04
N VAL A 276 -6.65 19.23 0.70
CA VAL A 276 -6.03 20.22 -0.21
C VAL A 276 -4.71 20.74 0.36
N SER A 277 -4.68 21.05 1.67
CA SER A 277 -3.47 21.48 2.37
C SER A 277 -2.41 20.36 2.40
N ASP A 278 -2.82 19.10 2.56
CA ASP A 278 -1.92 17.95 2.58
C ASP A 278 -1.23 17.75 1.22
N ILE A 279 -1.98 17.79 0.12
CA ILE A 279 -1.43 17.75 -1.25
C ILE A 279 -0.39 18.86 -1.45
N TYR A 280 -0.76 20.10 -1.10
CA TYR A 280 0.12 21.25 -1.23
C TYR A 280 1.42 21.05 -0.43
N ASN A 281 1.33 20.59 0.82
CA ASN A 281 2.48 20.32 1.67
C ASN A 281 3.36 19.18 1.13
N ALA A 282 2.78 18.11 0.56
CA ALA A 282 3.56 17.03 -0.04
C ALA A 282 4.43 17.54 -1.20
N VAL A 283 3.89 18.45 -2.02
CA VAL A 283 4.65 19.09 -3.12
C VAL A 283 5.74 20.00 -2.57
N LEU A 284 5.46 20.83 -1.57
CA LEU A 284 6.48 21.67 -0.91
C LEU A 284 7.59 20.83 -0.25
N ASP A 285 7.28 19.63 0.21
CA ASP A 285 8.27 18.69 0.72
C ASP A 285 9.17 18.13 -0.39
N GLY A 286 8.84 18.38 -1.66
CA GLY A 286 9.58 17.95 -2.83
C GLY A 286 9.15 16.61 -3.39
N ALA A 287 7.90 16.16 -3.14
CA ALA A 287 7.37 14.95 -3.77
C ALA A 287 7.49 15.02 -5.30
N ALA A 288 8.05 13.98 -5.90
CA ALA A 288 8.14 13.83 -7.35
C ALA A 288 6.85 13.27 -7.93
N SER A 289 6.11 12.52 -7.13
CA SER A 289 4.87 11.85 -7.51
C SER A 289 3.82 11.91 -6.41
N LEU A 290 2.54 11.95 -6.81
CA LEU A 290 1.39 11.78 -5.95
C LEU A 290 0.48 10.70 -6.51
N MET A 291 -0.17 9.90 -5.64
CA MET A 291 -1.04 8.81 -6.08
C MET A 291 -2.38 8.81 -5.34
N LEU A 292 -3.45 8.63 -6.11
CA LEU A 292 -4.79 8.30 -5.61
C LEU A 292 -4.98 6.79 -5.61
N THR A 293 -5.64 6.28 -4.58
CA THR A 293 -5.91 4.85 -4.40
C THR A 293 -7.40 4.54 -4.53
N GLY A 294 -8.12 4.45 -3.42
CA GLY A 294 -9.56 4.23 -3.39
C GLY A 294 -10.36 5.29 -4.13
N GLU A 295 -9.86 6.52 -4.15
CA GLU A 295 -10.50 7.68 -4.80
C GLU A 295 -10.73 7.45 -6.30
N THR A 296 -9.80 6.77 -6.98
CA THR A 296 -9.95 6.43 -8.41
C THR A 296 -10.42 5.00 -8.62
N ALA A 297 -10.07 4.06 -7.74
CA ALA A 297 -10.39 2.64 -7.92
C ALA A 297 -11.84 2.30 -7.60
N ALA A 298 -12.44 2.93 -6.58
CA ALA A 298 -13.75 2.60 -6.04
C ALA A 298 -14.63 3.82 -5.74
N GLY A 299 -14.06 5.03 -5.78
CA GLY A 299 -14.75 6.28 -5.47
C GLY A 299 -15.81 6.66 -6.50
N GLN A 300 -16.76 7.47 -6.08
CA GLN A 300 -17.85 7.97 -6.94
C GLN A 300 -17.39 9.10 -7.88
N TYR A 301 -16.25 9.72 -7.61
CA TYR A 301 -15.78 10.93 -8.30
C TYR A 301 -14.31 10.79 -8.78
N PRO A 302 -13.93 9.72 -9.52
CA PRO A 302 -12.54 9.43 -9.84
C PRO A 302 -11.86 10.53 -10.66
N VAL A 303 -12.55 11.08 -11.68
CA VAL A 303 -12.00 12.12 -12.56
C VAL A 303 -11.85 13.44 -11.81
N GLN A 304 -12.86 13.84 -11.04
CA GLN A 304 -12.82 15.05 -10.23
C GLN A 304 -11.74 15.00 -9.16
N ALA A 305 -11.52 13.83 -8.54
CA ALA A 305 -10.44 13.63 -7.57
C ALA A 305 -9.06 13.84 -8.23
N MET A 306 -8.86 13.30 -9.42
CA MET A 306 -7.63 13.52 -10.19
C MET A 306 -7.45 14.99 -10.58
N GLU A 307 -8.51 15.66 -11.03
CA GLU A 307 -8.46 17.09 -11.33
C GLU A 307 -8.04 17.93 -10.12
N VAL A 308 -8.64 17.66 -8.95
CA VAL A 308 -8.31 18.37 -7.71
C VAL A 308 -6.86 18.12 -7.31
N LEU A 309 -6.39 16.86 -7.35
CA LEU A 309 -5.01 16.50 -7.06
C LEU A 309 -4.03 17.31 -7.92
N VAL A 310 -4.22 17.24 -9.24
CA VAL A 310 -3.33 17.88 -10.22
C VAL A 310 -3.36 19.42 -10.10
N ARG A 311 -4.56 19.99 -9.98
CA ARG A 311 -4.71 21.46 -9.85
C ARG A 311 -4.10 21.98 -8.57
N THR A 312 -4.34 21.31 -7.44
CA THR A 312 -3.74 21.67 -6.16
C THR A 312 -2.22 21.58 -6.21
N ALA A 313 -1.69 20.46 -6.70
CA ALA A 313 -0.24 20.27 -6.80
C ALA A 313 0.42 21.36 -7.67
N ARG A 314 -0.19 21.73 -8.79
CA ARG A 314 0.33 22.78 -9.69
C ARG A 314 0.38 24.18 -9.05
N THR A 315 -0.39 24.44 -8.00
CA THR A 315 -0.31 25.73 -7.29
C THR A 315 0.89 25.83 -6.35
N ALA A 316 1.57 24.70 -6.08
CA ALA A 316 2.75 24.63 -5.21
C ALA A 316 4.07 24.56 -5.99
N LEU A 317 4.00 24.42 -7.32
CA LEU A 317 5.15 24.41 -8.25
C LEU A 317 5.45 25.83 -8.75
#